data_d642500118f25fde5ca7db170d818ade
#
_entry.id   d642500118f25fde5ca7db170d818ade
#
_cell.length_a   1.000
_cell.length_b   1.000
_cell.length_c   1.000
_cell.angle_alpha   90.00
_cell.angle_beta   90.00
_cell.angle_gamma   90.00
#
_symmetry.space_group_name_H-M   'P 1'
#
loop_
_entity.id
_entity.type
_entity.pdbx_description
1 polymer ?
#
loop_
_entity_poly.entity_id
_entity_poly.type
_entity_poly.pdbx_seq_one_letter_code
_entity_poly.pdbx_strand_id
1 'polypeptide(L)'
;MDYNTAIRSIIKQLSAEGVGAIRYPTGRTDTIEVAVRRAVVTGVNRTALRLQDARADEMGADLVEVSAHAGARPSHAQWQGGIYSRSGKSKKYPDFVKATGYGTGAGLGGWNCSHSFRPWFEGMSRTYDKALLKEYQAKDYEYNGVRMTEYEALQEQRKIERSIRRWKREQNALQAAGLDSSEASAKITEWNRRQKDFLEQTGLKADGMRAAVGKGGILEGQIVEKSIKNGIMKSGAVSGARNPHSKEAERTQNGTTDWFAA
;
A
#
# COMPACT_ATOMS: atom_id res chain seq x y z
N MET A 1 -0.72 -41.28 -10.64
CA MET A 1 0.18 -40.17 -10.17
C MET A 1 0.84 -40.71 -8.90
N ASP A 2 2.16 -40.70 -8.85
CA ASP A 2 2.84 -41.15 -7.62
C ASP A 2 2.72 -40.09 -6.50
N TYR A 3 2.98 -40.52 -5.25
CA TYR A 3 2.84 -39.70 -4.05
C TYR A 3 3.66 -38.40 -4.11
N ASN A 4 4.91 -38.47 -4.56
CA ASN A 4 5.81 -37.33 -4.63
C ASN A 4 5.36 -36.32 -5.70
N THR A 5 4.83 -36.78 -6.83
CA THR A 5 4.24 -35.93 -7.86
C THR A 5 3.00 -35.20 -7.37
N ALA A 6 2.14 -35.88 -6.57
CA ALA A 6 0.97 -35.26 -5.96
C ALA A 6 1.36 -34.16 -4.95
N ILE A 7 2.31 -34.46 -4.05
CA ILE A 7 2.84 -33.45 -3.09
C ILE A 7 3.44 -32.26 -3.81
N ARG A 8 4.28 -32.49 -4.83
CA ARG A 8 4.91 -31.42 -5.62
C ARG A 8 3.87 -30.51 -6.28
N SER A 9 2.80 -31.09 -6.84
CA SER A 9 1.71 -30.33 -7.47
C SER A 9 1.02 -29.42 -6.44
N ILE A 10 0.70 -29.97 -5.25
CA ILE A 10 0.06 -29.20 -4.16
C ILE A 10 0.98 -28.09 -3.67
N ILE A 11 2.27 -28.37 -3.47
CA ILE A 11 3.28 -27.36 -3.06
C ILE A 11 3.36 -26.23 -4.10
N LYS A 12 3.41 -26.56 -5.40
CA LYS A 12 3.43 -25.54 -6.47
C LYS A 12 2.19 -24.65 -6.42
N GLN A 13 1.02 -25.22 -6.24
CA GLN A 13 -0.23 -24.46 -6.12
C GLN A 13 -0.25 -23.57 -4.87
N LEU A 14 0.06 -24.10 -3.69
CA LEU A 14 0.08 -23.34 -2.44
C LEU A 14 1.15 -22.25 -2.44
N SER A 15 2.30 -22.50 -3.09
CA SER A 15 3.37 -21.48 -3.21
C SER A 15 3.00 -20.34 -4.14
N ALA A 16 2.16 -20.60 -5.16
CA ALA A 16 1.65 -19.59 -6.05
C ALA A 16 0.58 -18.71 -5.38
N GLU A 17 -0.37 -19.33 -4.68
CA GLU A 17 -1.49 -18.65 -4.02
C GLU A 17 -1.14 -18.13 -2.63
N GLY A 18 -0.21 -18.77 -1.93
CA GLY A 18 0.14 -18.56 -0.53
C GLY A 18 -0.71 -19.43 0.42
N VAL A 19 -0.06 -19.91 1.48
CA VAL A 19 -0.77 -20.58 2.60
C VAL A 19 -1.49 -19.49 3.39
N GLY A 20 -2.80 -19.64 3.62
CA GLY A 20 -3.61 -18.61 4.30
C GLY A 20 -4.05 -17.48 3.37
N ALA A 21 -4.35 -17.79 2.11
CA ALA A 21 -4.91 -16.85 1.16
C ALA A 21 -6.34 -16.44 1.53
N ILE A 22 -6.64 -15.16 1.45
CA ILE A 22 -7.98 -14.61 1.58
C ILE A 22 -8.61 -14.57 0.18
N ARG A 23 -9.69 -15.32 0.02
CA ARG A 23 -10.46 -15.34 -1.23
C ARG A 23 -11.64 -14.38 -1.13
N TYR A 24 -11.74 -13.46 -2.06
CA TYR A 24 -12.81 -12.47 -2.14
C TYR A 24 -13.94 -12.98 -3.06
N PRO A 25 -15.21 -12.56 -2.85
CA PRO A 25 -16.32 -12.91 -3.73
C PRO A 25 -16.10 -12.54 -5.20
N THR A 26 -15.25 -11.58 -5.47
CA THR A 26 -14.85 -11.13 -6.82
C THR A 26 -13.91 -12.11 -7.54
N GLY A 27 -13.58 -13.26 -6.93
CA GLY A 27 -12.59 -14.22 -7.44
C GLY A 27 -11.14 -13.83 -7.19
N ARG A 28 -10.88 -12.66 -6.63
CA ARG A 28 -9.52 -12.23 -6.25
C ARG A 28 -9.04 -13.04 -5.04
N THR A 29 -7.77 -13.41 -5.07
CA THR A 29 -7.08 -14.04 -3.94
C THR A 29 -5.88 -13.18 -3.54
N ASP A 30 -5.76 -12.86 -2.25
CA ASP A 30 -4.60 -12.18 -1.68
C ASP A 30 -3.99 -13.02 -0.57
N THR A 31 -2.67 -12.96 -0.40
CA THR A 31 -2.03 -13.49 0.82
C THR A 31 -2.44 -12.64 2.04
N ILE A 32 -2.38 -13.24 3.23
CA ILE A 32 -2.73 -12.54 4.48
C ILE A 32 -1.91 -11.24 4.62
N GLU A 33 -0.62 -11.25 4.32
CA GLU A 33 0.24 -10.08 4.43
C GLU A 33 -0.21 -8.94 3.51
N VAL A 34 -0.64 -9.27 2.29
CA VAL A 34 -1.17 -8.29 1.32
C VAL A 34 -2.48 -7.70 1.82
N ALA A 35 -3.37 -8.54 2.35
CA ALA A 35 -4.67 -8.10 2.87
C ALA A 35 -4.50 -7.21 4.11
N VAL A 36 -3.68 -7.64 5.09
CA VAL A 36 -3.39 -6.86 6.32
C VAL A 36 -2.73 -5.54 5.97
N ARG A 37 -1.69 -5.55 5.11
CA ARG A 37 -1.04 -4.31 4.69
C ARG A 37 -2.03 -3.34 4.04
N ARG A 38 -2.91 -3.84 3.16
CA ARG A 38 -3.93 -3.02 2.53
C ARG A 38 -4.89 -2.42 3.56
N ALA A 39 -5.36 -3.22 4.51
CA ALA A 39 -6.27 -2.77 5.55
C ALA A 39 -5.63 -1.67 6.41
N VAL A 40 -4.39 -1.88 6.87
CA VAL A 40 -3.66 -0.92 7.70
C VAL A 40 -3.40 0.38 6.94
N VAL A 41 -2.81 0.31 5.73
CA VAL A 41 -2.50 1.51 4.93
C VAL A 41 -3.77 2.30 4.61
N THR A 42 -4.84 1.60 4.22
CA THR A 42 -6.12 2.25 3.92
C THR A 42 -6.75 2.87 5.17
N GLY A 43 -6.71 2.18 6.31
CA GLY A 43 -7.23 2.67 7.59
C GLY A 43 -6.51 3.93 8.07
N VAL A 44 -5.17 3.92 8.06
CA VAL A 44 -4.35 5.09 8.44
C VAL A 44 -4.63 6.27 7.52
N ASN A 45 -4.67 6.04 6.20
CA ASN A 45 -4.96 7.11 5.25
C ASN A 45 -6.37 7.69 5.46
N ARG A 46 -7.39 6.85 5.67
CA ARG A 46 -8.76 7.32 5.96
C ARG A 46 -8.84 8.14 7.24
N THR A 47 -8.09 7.77 8.28
CA THR A 47 -8.03 8.56 9.51
C THR A 47 -7.40 9.94 9.25
N ALA A 48 -6.30 9.99 8.50
CA ALA A 48 -5.68 11.25 8.10
C ALA A 48 -6.63 12.13 7.27
N LEU A 49 -7.40 11.54 6.36
CA LEU A 49 -8.37 12.27 5.54
C LEU A 49 -9.53 12.84 6.36
N ARG A 50 -10.02 12.12 7.39
CA ARG A 50 -11.02 12.66 8.32
C ARG A 50 -10.51 13.87 9.09
N LEU A 51 -9.23 13.91 9.44
CA LEU A 51 -8.62 15.11 10.04
C LEU A 51 -8.58 16.28 9.04
N GLN A 52 -8.35 16.02 7.77
CA GLN A 52 -8.41 17.06 6.75
C GLN A 52 -9.84 17.57 6.53
N ASP A 53 -10.86 16.70 6.60
CA ASP A 53 -12.26 17.12 6.56
C ASP A 53 -12.59 18.03 7.74
N ALA A 54 -12.27 17.61 8.98
CA ALA A 54 -12.50 18.42 10.17
C ALA A 54 -11.79 19.80 10.07
N ARG A 55 -10.54 19.80 9.59
CA ARG A 55 -9.81 21.05 9.38
C ARG A 55 -10.47 21.96 8.32
N ALA A 56 -10.98 21.38 7.24
CA ALA A 56 -11.68 22.14 6.22
C ALA A 56 -13.00 22.73 6.77
N ASP A 57 -13.70 21.99 7.64
CA ASP A 57 -14.90 22.45 8.33
C ASP A 57 -14.60 23.61 9.30
N GLU A 58 -13.57 23.47 10.15
CA GLU A 58 -13.12 24.53 11.07
C GLU A 58 -12.75 25.82 10.34
N MET A 59 -12.15 25.71 9.17
CA MET A 59 -11.73 26.84 8.35
C MET A 59 -12.86 27.39 7.46
N GLY A 60 -14.05 26.76 7.43
CA GLY A 60 -15.14 27.10 6.51
C GLY A 60 -14.77 26.92 5.04
N ALA A 61 -13.83 26.03 4.72
CA ALA A 61 -13.32 25.81 3.38
C ALA A 61 -14.22 24.86 2.60
N ASP A 62 -14.91 25.36 1.57
CA ASP A 62 -15.61 24.51 0.59
C ASP A 62 -14.64 23.92 -0.44
N LEU A 63 -13.58 24.62 -0.76
CA LEU A 63 -12.61 24.17 -1.76
C LEU A 63 -11.45 23.41 -1.12
N VAL A 64 -11.05 22.35 -1.79
CA VAL A 64 -9.89 21.55 -1.41
C VAL A 64 -8.98 21.27 -2.61
N GLU A 65 -7.66 21.31 -2.38
CA GLU A 65 -6.64 20.86 -3.35
C GLU A 65 -6.23 19.44 -3.01
N VAL A 66 -6.38 18.53 -3.97
CA VAL A 66 -5.97 17.13 -3.82
C VAL A 66 -4.47 17.00 -4.07
N SER A 67 -3.78 16.20 -3.27
CA SER A 67 -2.35 15.96 -3.46
C SER A 67 -2.07 15.21 -4.77
N ALA A 68 -0.85 15.38 -5.29
CA ALA A 68 -0.38 14.65 -6.46
C ALA A 68 0.99 14.03 -6.19
N HIS A 69 1.28 12.92 -6.86
CA HIS A 69 2.58 12.27 -6.85
C HIS A 69 2.81 11.51 -8.16
N ALA A 70 4.06 11.25 -8.52
CA ALA A 70 4.43 10.56 -9.75
C ALA A 70 3.96 9.11 -9.65
N GLY A 71 4.09 8.17 -9.30
CA GLY A 71 3.60 6.78 -9.24
C GLY A 71 2.08 6.59 -8.99
N ALA A 72 1.26 7.61 -9.24
CA ALA A 72 -0.19 7.51 -9.13
C ALA A 72 -0.77 6.55 -10.18
N ARG A 73 -1.73 5.69 -9.77
CA ARG A 73 -2.40 4.80 -10.72
C ARG A 73 -3.19 5.61 -11.77
N PRO A 74 -3.36 5.11 -13.01
CA PRO A 74 -3.99 5.87 -14.08
C PRO A 74 -5.37 6.46 -13.74
N SER A 75 -6.20 5.72 -12.98
CA SER A 75 -7.50 6.20 -12.52
C SER A 75 -7.40 7.37 -11.51
N HIS A 76 -6.30 7.50 -10.77
CA HIS A 76 -6.06 8.58 -9.83
C HIS A 76 -5.30 9.75 -10.47
N ALA A 77 -4.47 9.48 -11.47
CA ALA A 77 -3.75 10.50 -12.23
C ALA A 77 -4.67 11.53 -12.90
N GLN A 78 -5.92 11.14 -13.18
CA GLN A 78 -6.92 12.00 -13.83
C GLN A 78 -7.39 13.14 -12.95
N TRP A 79 -7.42 12.98 -11.63
CA TRP A 79 -7.96 13.95 -10.70
C TRP A 79 -6.96 14.45 -9.66
N GLN A 80 -5.77 13.88 -9.56
CA GLN A 80 -4.74 14.37 -8.63
C GLN A 80 -4.33 15.81 -8.94
N GLY A 81 -3.94 16.56 -7.90
CA GLY A 81 -3.54 17.95 -8.01
C GLY A 81 -4.67 18.90 -8.41
N GLY A 82 -5.92 18.42 -8.54
CA GLY A 82 -7.10 19.24 -8.84
C GLY A 82 -7.61 19.98 -7.62
N ILE A 83 -8.36 21.06 -7.90
CA ILE A 83 -9.15 21.79 -6.89
C ILE A 83 -10.61 21.42 -7.08
N TYR A 84 -11.28 21.09 -5.98
CA TYR A 84 -12.64 20.55 -5.96
C TYR A 84 -13.50 21.23 -4.90
N SER A 85 -14.82 21.31 -5.15
CA SER A 85 -15.81 21.78 -4.18
C SER A 85 -16.35 20.62 -3.36
N ARG A 86 -16.24 20.69 -2.02
CA ARG A 86 -16.75 19.69 -1.08
C ARG A 86 -18.28 19.66 -1.07
N SER A 87 -18.92 20.82 -1.14
CA SER A 87 -20.37 20.92 -1.20
C SER A 87 -20.96 20.51 -2.56
N GLY A 88 -20.14 20.46 -3.61
CA GLY A 88 -20.57 20.25 -4.99
C GLY A 88 -21.43 21.39 -5.59
N LYS A 89 -21.52 22.54 -4.90
CA LYS A 89 -22.35 23.69 -5.33
C LYS A 89 -21.60 24.70 -6.19
N SER A 90 -20.28 24.60 -6.28
CA SER A 90 -19.46 25.50 -7.08
C SER A 90 -19.75 25.32 -8.58
N LYS A 91 -19.95 26.43 -9.30
CA LYS A 91 -20.02 26.42 -10.76
C LYS A 91 -18.64 26.37 -11.43
N LYS A 92 -17.60 26.73 -10.70
CA LYS A 92 -16.22 26.86 -11.21
C LYS A 92 -15.38 25.62 -10.95
N TYR A 93 -15.63 24.93 -9.83
CA TYR A 93 -14.84 23.78 -9.40
C TYR A 93 -15.69 22.51 -9.38
N PRO A 94 -15.18 21.38 -9.92
CA PRO A 94 -15.92 20.12 -9.92
C PRO A 94 -16.28 19.64 -8.51
N ASP A 95 -17.34 18.84 -8.42
CA ASP A 95 -17.74 18.16 -7.19
C ASP A 95 -16.64 17.18 -6.74
N PHE A 96 -16.21 17.34 -5.49
CA PHE A 96 -15.11 16.56 -4.90
C PHE A 96 -15.39 15.06 -4.90
N VAL A 97 -16.57 14.66 -4.42
CA VAL A 97 -16.93 13.25 -4.29
C VAL A 97 -17.11 12.59 -5.66
N LYS A 98 -17.82 13.26 -6.57
CA LYS A 98 -18.08 12.72 -7.92
C LYS A 98 -16.79 12.59 -8.74
N ALA A 99 -15.91 13.58 -8.67
CA ALA A 99 -14.69 13.58 -9.47
C ALA A 99 -13.63 12.59 -8.96
N THR A 100 -13.48 12.47 -7.63
CA THR A 100 -12.41 11.69 -7.02
C THR A 100 -12.85 10.32 -6.51
N GLY A 101 -14.16 10.07 -6.41
CA GLY A 101 -14.72 8.89 -5.76
C GLY A 101 -14.42 8.83 -4.25
N TYR A 102 -14.22 9.99 -3.60
CA TYR A 102 -13.92 10.05 -2.17
C TYR A 102 -14.92 9.24 -1.34
N GLY A 103 -14.41 8.45 -0.41
CA GLY A 103 -15.22 7.54 0.41
C GLY A 103 -15.44 6.14 -0.20
N THR A 104 -15.16 5.94 -1.50
CA THR A 104 -15.27 4.61 -2.13
C THR A 104 -13.97 3.83 -2.04
N GLY A 105 -14.04 2.51 -2.26
CA GLY A 105 -12.86 1.65 -2.25
C GLY A 105 -11.87 1.93 -3.40
N ALA A 106 -12.35 2.38 -4.55
CA ALA A 106 -11.54 2.66 -5.74
C ALA A 106 -11.07 4.11 -5.84
N GLY A 107 -11.71 5.03 -5.11
CA GLY A 107 -11.45 6.47 -5.17
C GLY A 107 -10.38 6.96 -4.20
N LEU A 108 -10.40 8.26 -3.96
CA LEU A 108 -9.51 8.94 -3.02
C LEU A 108 -9.74 8.42 -1.59
N GLY A 109 -8.66 8.07 -0.90
CA GLY A 109 -8.73 7.43 0.42
C GLY A 109 -9.17 5.97 0.40
N GLY A 110 -9.40 5.40 -0.79
CA GLY A 110 -9.72 3.97 -0.96
C GLY A 110 -8.50 3.05 -0.85
N TRP A 111 -8.63 1.85 -1.41
CA TRP A 111 -7.62 0.79 -1.29
C TRP A 111 -6.23 1.20 -1.81
N ASN A 112 -5.24 1.16 -0.91
CA ASN A 112 -3.85 1.54 -1.22
C ASN A 112 -3.71 2.94 -1.86
N CYS A 113 -4.64 3.83 -1.61
CA CYS A 113 -4.52 5.22 -2.02
C CYS A 113 -3.55 5.93 -1.07
N SER A 114 -2.63 6.70 -1.62
CA SER A 114 -1.68 7.56 -0.86
C SER A 114 -2.00 9.05 -1.01
N HIS A 115 -3.05 9.39 -1.77
CA HIS A 115 -3.46 10.77 -1.91
C HIS A 115 -4.12 11.29 -0.65
N SER A 116 -3.93 12.59 -0.41
CA SER A 116 -4.59 13.39 0.61
C SER A 116 -5.19 14.63 -0.04
N PHE A 117 -5.80 15.50 0.73
CA PHE A 117 -6.24 16.83 0.29
C PHE A 117 -6.03 17.84 1.42
N ARG A 118 -6.06 19.11 1.09
CA ARG A 118 -5.96 20.22 2.03
C ARG A 118 -6.99 21.30 1.72
N PRO A 119 -7.43 22.10 2.70
CA PRO A 119 -8.23 23.30 2.44
C PRO A 119 -7.53 24.22 1.45
N TRP A 120 -8.30 24.76 0.52
CA TRP A 120 -7.83 25.72 -0.46
C TRP A 120 -8.85 26.86 -0.59
N PHE A 121 -8.39 28.09 -0.76
CA PHE A 121 -9.23 29.28 -0.94
C PHE A 121 -8.87 29.98 -2.25
N GLU A 122 -9.84 30.65 -2.86
CA GLU A 122 -9.58 31.45 -4.05
C GLU A 122 -8.51 32.51 -3.76
N GLY A 123 -7.58 32.67 -4.70
CA GLY A 123 -6.40 33.53 -4.53
C GLY A 123 -5.17 32.85 -3.95
N MET A 124 -5.30 31.65 -3.36
CA MET A 124 -4.13 30.88 -2.98
C MET A 124 -3.40 30.29 -4.19
N SER A 125 -2.06 30.24 -4.12
CA SER A 125 -1.27 29.52 -5.12
C SER A 125 -1.55 28.00 -5.05
N ARG A 126 -1.54 27.36 -6.21
CA ARG A 126 -1.63 25.91 -6.31
C ARG A 126 -0.30 25.28 -5.94
N THR A 127 -0.34 24.15 -5.22
CA THR A 127 0.86 23.34 -4.97
C THR A 127 1.25 22.55 -6.22
N TYR A 128 0.25 22.11 -6.99
CA TYR A 128 0.45 21.25 -8.16
C TYR A 128 0.00 22.01 -9.40
N ASP A 129 0.95 22.58 -10.12
CA ASP A 129 0.70 23.24 -11.39
C ASP A 129 0.63 22.20 -12.55
N LYS A 130 0.28 22.68 -13.73
CA LYS A 130 0.16 21.82 -14.92
C LYS A 130 1.50 21.24 -15.38
N ALA A 131 2.61 21.94 -15.15
CA ALA A 131 3.94 21.51 -15.55
C ALA A 131 4.37 20.32 -14.68
N LEU A 132 4.24 20.44 -13.36
CA LEU A 132 4.52 19.37 -12.40
C LEU A 132 3.64 18.12 -12.63
N LEU A 133 2.35 18.33 -12.89
CA LEU A 133 1.45 17.20 -13.16
C LEU A 133 1.82 16.47 -14.46
N LYS A 134 2.32 17.18 -15.46
CA LYS A 134 2.84 16.59 -16.70
C LYS A 134 4.13 15.82 -16.46
N GLU A 135 5.04 16.37 -15.63
CA GLU A 135 6.27 15.70 -15.20
C GLU A 135 5.96 14.37 -14.50
N TYR A 136 4.99 14.34 -13.56
CA TYR A 136 4.58 13.10 -12.88
C TYR A 136 4.03 12.01 -13.81
N GLN A 137 3.65 12.35 -15.03
CA GLN A 137 3.19 11.40 -16.05
C GLN A 137 4.26 11.14 -17.13
N ALA A 138 5.44 11.70 -16.99
CA ALA A 138 6.53 11.49 -17.93
C ALA A 138 6.98 10.00 -17.92
N LYS A 139 7.43 9.52 -19.07
CA LYS A 139 7.97 8.16 -19.24
C LYS A 139 9.49 8.20 -19.12
N ASP A 140 9.98 8.46 -17.91
CA ASP A 140 11.41 8.68 -17.64
C ASP A 140 12.15 7.39 -17.27
N TYR A 141 11.44 6.31 -17.02
CA TYR A 141 12.01 5.00 -16.73
C TYR A 141 12.11 4.18 -18.00
N GLU A 142 13.23 3.50 -18.20
CA GLU A 142 13.43 2.62 -19.35
C GLU A 142 13.90 1.24 -18.92
N TYR A 143 13.31 0.19 -19.50
CA TYR A 143 13.73 -1.18 -19.30
C TYR A 143 13.60 -1.96 -20.62
N ASN A 144 14.71 -2.54 -21.09
CA ASN A 144 14.81 -3.27 -22.35
C ASN A 144 14.24 -2.48 -23.55
N GLY A 145 14.54 -1.18 -23.62
CA GLY A 145 14.07 -0.28 -24.69
C GLY A 145 12.61 0.15 -24.57
N VAL A 146 11.90 -0.23 -23.50
CA VAL A 146 10.52 0.19 -23.24
C VAL A 146 10.51 1.33 -22.24
N ARG A 147 10.01 2.50 -22.66
CA ARG A 147 9.84 3.64 -21.76
C ARG A 147 8.54 3.56 -20.98
N MET A 148 8.64 3.80 -19.69
CA MET A 148 7.59 3.64 -18.69
C MET A 148 7.44 4.88 -17.83
N THR A 149 6.20 5.13 -17.37
CA THR A 149 5.93 6.04 -16.25
C THR A 149 6.43 5.41 -14.94
N GLU A 150 6.56 6.21 -13.89
CA GLU A 150 6.91 5.70 -12.56
C GLU A 150 5.94 4.61 -12.08
N TYR A 151 4.63 4.80 -12.30
CA TYR A 151 3.64 3.78 -11.95
C TYR A 151 3.92 2.44 -12.65
N GLU A 152 4.15 2.45 -13.95
CA GLU A 152 4.43 1.24 -14.75
C GLU A 152 5.72 0.56 -14.29
N ALA A 153 6.78 1.33 -14.07
CA ALA A 153 8.06 0.83 -13.57
C ALA A 153 7.91 0.18 -12.18
N LEU A 154 7.19 0.82 -11.26
CA LEU A 154 6.87 0.25 -9.95
C LEU A 154 6.01 -1.02 -10.04
N GLN A 155 5.09 -1.13 -11.02
CA GLN A 155 4.31 -2.36 -11.20
C GLN A 155 5.18 -3.52 -11.72
N GLU A 156 6.10 -3.26 -12.66
CA GLU A 156 7.04 -4.29 -13.15
C GLU A 156 8.00 -4.73 -12.02
N GLN A 157 8.53 -3.79 -11.23
CA GLN A 157 9.32 -4.12 -10.05
C GLN A 157 8.56 -5.05 -9.10
N ARG A 158 7.31 -4.71 -8.77
CA ARG A 158 6.46 -5.54 -7.90
C ARG A 158 6.17 -6.92 -8.48
N LYS A 159 6.08 -7.04 -9.80
CA LYS A 159 5.90 -8.32 -10.49
C LYS A 159 7.14 -9.21 -10.32
N ILE A 160 8.33 -8.65 -10.49
CA ILE A 160 9.60 -9.34 -10.27
C ILE A 160 9.71 -9.80 -8.82
N GLU A 161 9.47 -8.93 -7.86
CA GLU A 161 9.52 -9.23 -6.42
C GLU A 161 8.52 -10.32 -6.02
N ARG A 162 7.29 -10.30 -6.57
CA ARG A 162 6.31 -11.38 -6.36
C ARG A 162 6.80 -12.72 -6.90
N SER A 163 7.45 -12.73 -8.06
CA SER A 163 8.00 -13.94 -8.66
C SER A 163 9.12 -14.53 -7.79
N ILE A 164 10.03 -13.69 -7.29
CA ILE A 164 11.08 -14.11 -6.36
C ILE A 164 10.46 -14.74 -5.10
N ARG A 165 9.46 -14.10 -4.49
CA ARG A 165 8.80 -14.64 -3.29
C ARG A 165 8.09 -15.96 -3.56
N ARG A 166 7.42 -16.09 -4.70
CA ARG A 166 6.77 -17.35 -5.08
C ARG A 166 7.79 -18.49 -5.11
N TRP A 167 8.90 -18.31 -5.82
CA TRP A 167 9.92 -19.34 -5.96
C TRP A 167 10.64 -19.65 -4.65
N LYS A 168 10.88 -18.65 -3.80
CA LYS A 168 11.42 -18.87 -2.45
C LYS A 168 10.48 -19.68 -1.58
N ARG A 169 9.16 -19.42 -1.62
CA ARG A 169 8.17 -20.24 -0.89
C ARG A 169 8.15 -21.68 -1.39
N GLU A 170 8.19 -21.87 -2.71
CA GLU A 170 8.24 -23.20 -3.32
C GLU A 170 9.51 -23.95 -2.90
N GLN A 171 10.68 -23.31 -2.96
CA GLN A 171 11.95 -23.89 -2.51
C GLN A 171 11.87 -24.33 -1.05
N ASN A 172 11.42 -23.44 -0.15
CA ASN A 172 11.33 -23.76 1.28
C ASN A 172 10.38 -24.94 1.54
N ALA A 173 9.23 -24.99 0.85
CA ALA A 173 8.26 -26.07 1.02
C ALA A 173 8.76 -27.41 0.48
N LEU A 174 9.44 -27.42 -0.68
CA LEU A 174 10.04 -28.63 -1.24
C LEU A 174 11.17 -29.14 -0.35
N GLN A 175 12.04 -28.28 0.17
CA GLN A 175 13.10 -28.64 1.11
C GLN A 175 12.53 -29.22 2.41
N ALA A 176 11.48 -28.60 2.96
CA ALA A 176 10.81 -29.12 4.15
C ALA A 176 10.17 -30.50 3.94
N ALA A 177 9.74 -30.80 2.72
CA ALA A 177 9.18 -32.09 2.33
C ALA A 177 10.25 -33.12 1.94
N GLY A 178 11.56 -32.78 2.00
CA GLY A 178 12.64 -33.66 1.55
C GLY A 178 12.64 -33.91 0.03
N LEU A 179 12.06 -33.01 -0.77
CA LEU A 179 11.97 -33.13 -2.22
C LEU A 179 13.01 -32.24 -2.91
N ASP A 180 13.40 -32.63 -4.13
CA ASP A 180 14.31 -31.83 -4.95
C ASP A 180 13.74 -30.43 -5.23
N SER A 181 14.53 -29.40 -4.93
CA SER A 181 14.20 -27.98 -5.10
C SER A 181 15.11 -27.27 -6.11
N SER A 182 15.83 -28.02 -6.94
CA SER A 182 16.80 -27.48 -7.90
C SER A 182 16.16 -26.51 -8.91
N GLU A 183 14.96 -26.83 -9.42
CA GLU A 183 14.19 -25.95 -10.31
C GLU A 183 13.86 -24.61 -9.65
N ALA A 184 13.38 -24.67 -8.41
CA ALA A 184 13.03 -23.46 -7.67
C ALA A 184 14.29 -22.60 -7.40
N SER A 185 15.41 -23.24 -7.07
CA SER A 185 16.71 -22.56 -6.86
C SER A 185 17.20 -21.86 -8.13
N ALA A 186 17.12 -22.54 -9.28
CA ALA A 186 17.48 -21.95 -10.57
C ALA A 186 16.59 -20.75 -10.92
N LYS A 187 15.28 -20.86 -10.69
CA LYS A 187 14.32 -19.78 -10.93
C LYS A 187 14.55 -18.59 -10.00
N ILE A 188 14.91 -18.79 -8.73
CA ILE A 188 15.29 -17.69 -7.82
C ILE A 188 16.49 -16.94 -8.37
N THR A 189 17.51 -17.65 -8.84
CA THR A 189 18.72 -17.06 -9.43
C THR A 189 18.37 -16.23 -10.67
N GLU A 190 17.56 -16.79 -11.58
CA GLU A 190 17.09 -16.11 -12.79
C GLU A 190 16.35 -14.80 -12.44
N TRP A 191 15.37 -14.84 -11.50
CA TRP A 191 14.59 -13.69 -11.13
C TRP A 191 15.39 -12.64 -10.34
N ASN A 192 16.36 -13.05 -9.52
CA ASN A 192 17.27 -12.12 -8.85
C ASN A 192 18.16 -11.39 -9.86
N ARG A 193 18.66 -12.08 -10.89
CA ARG A 193 19.41 -11.45 -11.99
C ARG A 193 18.54 -10.44 -12.72
N ARG A 194 17.29 -10.81 -13.05
CA ARG A 194 16.33 -9.92 -13.69
C ARG A 194 16.02 -8.70 -12.80
N GLN A 195 15.90 -8.87 -11.48
CA GLN A 195 15.70 -7.76 -10.55
C GLN A 195 16.88 -6.79 -10.59
N LYS A 196 18.10 -7.34 -10.53
CA LYS A 196 19.33 -6.53 -10.59
C LYS A 196 19.39 -5.72 -11.87
N ASP A 197 19.23 -6.37 -13.01
CA ASP A 197 19.21 -5.75 -14.33
C ASP A 197 18.13 -4.66 -14.46
N PHE A 198 16.90 -4.94 -13.97
CA PHE A 198 15.82 -3.96 -13.94
C PHE A 198 16.16 -2.71 -13.11
N LEU A 199 16.74 -2.91 -11.92
CA LEU A 199 17.11 -1.79 -11.04
C LEU A 199 18.27 -0.97 -11.61
N GLU A 200 19.24 -1.61 -12.28
CA GLU A 200 20.36 -0.95 -12.94
C GLU A 200 19.87 -0.07 -14.11
N GLN A 201 18.93 -0.57 -14.94
CA GLN A 201 18.40 0.18 -16.06
C GLN A 201 17.45 1.32 -15.65
N THR A 202 16.61 1.09 -14.65
CA THR A 202 15.58 2.06 -14.22
C THR A 202 16.05 3.05 -13.17
N GLY A 203 17.14 2.78 -12.47
CA GLY A 203 17.59 3.58 -11.32
C GLY A 203 16.71 3.46 -10.07
N LEU A 204 15.69 2.58 -10.08
CA LEU A 204 14.84 2.37 -8.92
C LEU A 204 15.60 1.67 -7.79
N LYS A 205 15.15 1.92 -6.55
CA LYS A 205 15.75 1.28 -5.36
C LYS A 205 15.09 -0.06 -5.05
N ALA A 206 15.90 -1.03 -4.67
CA ALA A 206 15.41 -2.30 -4.18
C ALA A 206 14.64 -2.15 -2.86
N ASP A 207 13.49 -2.81 -2.75
CA ASP A 207 12.82 -3.02 -1.46
C ASP A 207 13.09 -4.47 -1.01
N GLY A 208 14.14 -4.64 -0.21
CA GLY A 208 14.59 -5.97 0.25
C GLY A 208 13.51 -6.73 1.04
N MET A 209 12.59 -6.02 1.70
CA MET A 209 11.49 -6.64 2.44
C MET A 209 10.42 -7.23 1.50
N ARG A 210 10.25 -6.67 0.31
CA ARG A 210 9.26 -7.17 -0.66
C ARG A 210 9.65 -8.46 -1.35
N ALA A 211 10.94 -8.77 -1.43
CA ALA A 211 11.45 -10.02 -1.98
C ALA A 211 11.79 -11.06 -0.89
N ALA A 212 11.63 -10.71 0.38
CA ALA A 212 11.88 -11.62 1.50
C ALA A 212 10.72 -12.61 1.70
N VAL A 213 11.07 -13.84 2.08
CA VAL A 213 10.13 -14.86 2.55
C VAL A 213 10.65 -15.34 3.90
N GLY A 214 9.82 -15.38 4.93
CA GLY A 214 10.18 -15.91 6.23
C GLY A 214 10.55 -17.39 6.14
N LYS A 215 11.56 -17.81 6.86
CA LYS A 215 11.90 -19.22 7.06
C LYS A 215 10.92 -19.78 8.10
N GLY A 216 9.82 -20.37 7.62
CA GLY A 216 8.88 -21.12 8.46
C GLY A 216 8.33 -20.36 9.68
N GLY A 217 7.29 -19.57 9.53
CA GLY A 217 6.39 -19.10 10.60
C GLY A 217 6.95 -18.27 11.76
N ILE A 218 8.25 -18.29 12.01
CA ILE A 218 8.87 -17.67 13.19
C ILE A 218 9.44 -16.27 12.91
N LEU A 219 9.80 -15.97 11.64
CA LEU A 219 10.44 -14.69 11.30
C LEU A 219 9.48 -13.53 11.14
N GLU A 220 8.20 -13.77 10.88
CA GLU A 220 7.20 -12.69 10.81
C GLU A 220 7.00 -12.02 12.17
N GLY A 221 6.99 -12.81 13.26
CA GLY A 221 6.96 -12.28 14.63
C GLY A 221 8.19 -11.43 14.96
N GLN A 222 9.37 -11.84 14.54
CA GLN A 222 10.62 -11.11 14.82
C GLN A 222 10.74 -9.81 13.99
N ILE A 223 10.22 -9.78 12.75
CA ILE A 223 10.21 -8.56 11.94
C ILE A 223 9.22 -7.55 12.52
N VAL A 224 8.04 -8.00 12.95
CA VAL A 224 7.05 -7.15 13.63
C VAL A 224 7.60 -6.66 14.97
N GLU A 225 8.21 -7.54 15.78
CA GLU A 225 8.83 -7.18 17.06
C GLU A 225 9.99 -6.19 16.90
N LYS A 226 10.84 -6.37 15.90
CA LYS A 226 11.95 -5.44 15.59
C LYS A 226 11.44 -4.09 15.08
N SER A 227 10.36 -4.07 14.31
CA SER A 227 9.72 -2.85 13.84
C SER A 227 9.01 -2.11 14.97
N ILE A 228 8.36 -2.83 15.90
CA ILE A 228 7.76 -2.28 17.10
C ILE A 228 8.84 -1.73 18.03
N LYS A 229 9.90 -2.48 18.31
CA LYS A 229 11.04 -2.01 19.12
C LYS A 229 11.71 -0.76 18.53
N ASN A 230 11.90 -0.71 17.23
CA ASN A 230 12.45 0.48 16.55
C ASN A 230 11.49 1.68 16.56
N GLY A 231 10.17 1.44 16.51
CA GLY A 231 9.13 2.46 16.67
C GLY A 231 9.06 3.00 18.10
N ILE A 232 9.13 2.12 19.09
CA ILE A 232 9.10 2.49 20.53
C ILE A 232 10.36 3.23 20.93
N MET A 233 11.55 2.86 20.44
CA MET A 233 12.79 3.59 20.71
C MET A 233 12.82 5.00 20.12
N LYS A 234 12.09 5.27 19.03
CA LYS A 234 11.97 6.62 18.46
C LYS A 234 10.92 7.49 19.17
N SER A 235 9.93 6.90 19.83
CA SER A 235 8.92 7.65 20.61
C SER A 235 9.32 7.91 22.06
N GLY A 236 10.38 7.27 22.58
CA GLY A 236 10.87 7.40 23.95
C GLY A 236 11.75 8.63 24.23
N ALA A 237 11.97 9.51 23.27
CA ALA A 237 12.82 10.70 23.42
C ALA A 237 12.01 12.01 23.45
N VAL A 238 10.85 12.03 24.10
CA VAL A 238 10.18 13.27 24.46
C VAL A 238 10.08 13.33 25.99
N SER A 239 10.88 14.24 26.50
CA SER A 239 11.11 14.63 27.88
C SER A 239 9.87 14.74 28.74
N GLY A 240 10.05 14.43 30.05
CA GLY A 240 9.08 14.64 31.10
C GLY A 240 8.59 16.08 31.22
N ALA A 241 7.28 16.21 31.12
CA ALA A 241 6.53 17.30 31.71
C ALA A 241 5.45 16.66 32.57
N ARG A 242 5.60 16.80 33.88
CA ARG A 242 4.60 16.42 34.87
C ARG A 242 3.32 17.21 34.63
N ASN A 243 2.22 16.52 34.41
CA ASN A 243 0.90 17.14 34.46
C ASN A 243 0.27 16.89 35.83
N PRO A 244 -0.06 17.93 36.62
CA PRO A 244 -0.66 17.78 37.93
C PRO A 244 -2.18 17.99 37.87
N HIS A 245 -2.93 17.05 37.33
CA HIS A 245 -4.39 16.93 37.55
C HIS A 245 -4.87 15.53 37.13
N SER A 246 -4.65 14.58 38.03
CA SER A 246 -5.38 13.33 38.05
C SER A 246 -6.25 13.26 39.29
N LYS A 247 -7.52 13.63 39.13
CA LYS A 247 -8.64 13.12 39.97
C LYS A 247 -9.94 13.48 39.29
N GLU A 248 -10.83 12.46 39.24
CA GLU A 248 -12.21 12.45 38.76
C GLU A 248 -12.44 12.05 37.32
N ALA A 249 -12.74 10.75 37.13
CA ALA A 249 -14.04 10.26 36.61
C ALA A 249 -14.02 8.74 36.43
N GLU A 250 -14.25 8.02 37.52
CA GLU A 250 -14.96 6.72 37.45
C GLU A 250 -16.46 7.03 37.32
N ARG A 251 -17.05 6.47 36.27
CA ARG A 251 -18.45 6.07 36.03
C ARG A 251 -18.79 6.27 34.53
N THR A 252 -18.92 5.22 33.79
CA THR A 252 -20.09 4.44 33.51
C THR A 252 -19.73 3.32 32.51
N GLN A 253 -19.90 2.10 32.91
CA GLN A 253 -20.02 0.93 32.03
C GLN A 253 -21.44 0.91 31.45
N ASN A 254 -21.51 0.43 30.24
CA ASN A 254 -22.61 -0.24 29.52
C ASN A 254 -23.02 0.45 28.21
N GLY A 255 -22.80 -0.29 27.15
CA GLY A 255 -23.32 0.04 25.82
C GLY A 255 -22.59 -0.75 24.72
N THR A 256 -22.86 -2.07 24.69
CA THR A 256 -22.60 -2.91 23.50
C THR A 256 -23.40 -2.40 22.33
N THR A 257 -22.76 -2.11 21.21
CA THR A 257 -23.41 -2.08 19.91
C THR A 257 -22.51 -2.70 18.84
N ASP A 258 -23.03 -3.78 18.27
CA ASP A 258 -22.55 -4.52 17.11
C ASP A 258 -22.23 -3.62 15.90
N TRP A 259 -21.04 -3.81 15.33
CA TRP A 259 -20.63 -3.23 14.05
C TRP A 259 -20.05 -4.31 13.11
N PHE A 260 -20.80 -5.38 12.88
CA PHE A 260 -20.53 -6.35 11.81
C PHE A 260 -21.82 -6.70 11.07
N ALA A 261 -22.28 -5.81 10.18
CA ALA A 261 -23.18 -6.15 9.07
C ALA A 261 -23.20 -4.97 8.09
N ALA A 262 -22.55 -5.14 6.98
CA ALA A 262 -22.81 -4.72 5.62
C ALA A 262 -21.49 -4.64 4.81
#